data_11cd6878e6b43cd38abed69247158faa
#
_entry.id   11cd6878e6b43cd38abed69247158faa
#
_cell.length_a   1.000
_cell.length_b   1.000
_cell.length_c   1.000
_cell.angle_alpha   90.00
_cell.angle_beta   90.00
_cell.angle_gamma   90.00
#
_symmetry.space_group_name_H-M   'P 1'
#
loop_
_entity.id
_entity.type
_entity.pdbx_description
1 polymer ?
#
loop_
_entity_poly.entity_id
_entity_poly.type
_entity_poly.pdbx_seq_one_letter_code
_entity_poly.pdbx_strand_id
1 'polypeptide(L)'
;MRPGSNTLDRERVGGRLLPPEWPEGTAMSATEAEHGPKSESRPRVLILGGGFAGIGAARKLRKSDVDVVLVDGHDYHTFQPLLYQVATDLLSPITVGHPLRDLFDDQPNARIHTTEVTSMDLDKHEVGFAEMAPLTYDYLVLALGAEVNYFGVEGAAEHAYPLYTLADAVRLKEHILERWEAADKDPSLIEDGALNVVIVGGGPTGVESAGAIAELYRALFVKDYPDIPQEKAEILLVEAGPEIFTMFKRSLRAYARKALAGRDVQVQVGEVVESVTPTRVTLKSGRVIPAHTLVWGAGLQANPVVRPLGLELQRGNRIPVGPDLSVAGHPEVFAVGDIAWITDSKMHTVLPQLGSVALESGHHAGENIARLVEGKKTEPFKYFDKGTMATIGRGAAVMQGPHGRTMKGKTASLAWGSVHLALLSTGEDRAKAMIDWSWAGVTHDRPGRISVQTDEK
;
A
#
# COMPACT_ATOMS: atom_id res chain seq x y z
N MET A 1 38.97 20.88 -59.13
CA MET A 1 37.57 21.26 -59.23
C MET A 1 36.97 21.20 -57.84
N ARG A 2 36.59 22.34 -57.27
CA ARG A 2 36.00 22.48 -55.93
C ARG A 2 34.49 22.59 -56.06
N PRO A 3 33.68 22.05 -55.16
CA PRO A 3 32.26 22.39 -55.06
C PRO A 3 32.03 23.55 -54.09
N GLY A 4 31.02 24.34 -54.40
CA GLY A 4 30.70 25.62 -53.81
C GLY A 4 30.10 25.56 -52.40
N SER A 5 30.40 26.61 -51.69
CA SER A 5 29.89 27.00 -50.39
C SER A 5 28.48 27.55 -50.51
N ASN A 6 27.56 27.09 -49.66
CA ASN A 6 26.28 27.73 -49.42
C ASN A 6 26.30 28.35 -48.02
N THR A 7 26.46 29.65 -47.98
CA THR A 7 26.35 30.52 -46.79
C THR A 7 24.87 30.76 -46.52
N LEU A 8 24.43 30.38 -45.32
CA LEU A 8 23.17 30.82 -44.75
C LEU A 8 23.43 32.05 -43.87
N ASP A 9 22.94 33.18 -44.34
CA ASP A 9 22.90 34.43 -43.60
C ASP A 9 22.09 34.28 -42.30
N ARG A 10 22.71 34.70 -41.21
CA ARG A 10 22.05 34.88 -39.91
C ARG A 10 21.70 36.34 -39.73
N GLU A 11 20.47 36.70 -40.00
CA GLU A 11 19.90 37.93 -39.44
C GLU A 11 19.44 37.67 -37.97
N ARG A 12 20.04 38.40 -37.06
CA ARG A 12 19.58 38.55 -35.67
C ARG A 12 18.67 39.75 -35.60
N VAL A 13 17.39 39.52 -35.29
CA VAL A 13 16.53 40.55 -34.72
C VAL A 13 15.88 39.93 -33.48
N GLY A 14 15.99 40.67 -32.36
CA GLY A 14 15.56 40.21 -31.02
C GLY A 14 14.07 39.87 -30.97
N GLY A 15 13.74 38.77 -30.34
CA GLY A 15 12.37 38.37 -30.15
C GLY A 15 12.27 37.02 -29.43
N ARG A 16 11.49 36.98 -28.40
CA ARG A 16 11.05 35.80 -27.69
C ARG A 16 10.66 34.70 -28.66
N LEU A 17 11.13 33.48 -28.43
CA LEU A 17 10.57 32.30 -29.05
C LEU A 17 9.11 32.18 -28.57
N LEU A 18 8.19 32.42 -29.47
CA LEU A 18 6.79 32.05 -29.27
C LEU A 18 6.69 30.52 -29.41
N PRO A 19 5.89 29.85 -28.56
CA PRO A 19 5.62 28.43 -28.74
C PRO A 19 4.90 28.23 -30.11
N PRO A 20 5.03 27.05 -30.75
CA PRO A 20 4.35 26.74 -31.98
C PRO A 20 2.83 26.88 -31.77
N GLU A 21 2.18 27.66 -32.64
CA GLU A 21 0.73 27.73 -32.71
C GLU A 21 0.20 26.35 -33.10
N TRP A 22 -0.50 25.73 -32.20
CA TRP A 22 -1.31 24.55 -32.49
C TRP A 22 -2.54 25.04 -33.26
N PRO A 23 -2.94 24.39 -34.36
CA PRO A 23 -4.15 24.77 -35.07
C PRO A 23 -5.33 24.64 -34.09
N GLU A 24 -6.12 25.72 -33.98
CA GLU A 24 -7.43 25.68 -33.33
C GLU A 24 -8.33 24.73 -34.12
N GLY A 25 -8.35 23.48 -33.70
CA GLY A 25 -9.12 22.42 -34.29
C GLY A 25 -10.15 21.93 -33.30
N THR A 26 -11.37 22.36 -33.49
CA THR A 26 -12.62 21.71 -33.05
C THR A 26 -12.64 21.21 -31.59
N ALA A 27 -13.31 22.00 -30.76
CA ALA A 27 -13.85 21.50 -29.51
C ALA A 27 -14.72 20.25 -29.85
N MET A 28 -14.17 19.07 -29.62
CA MET A 28 -14.95 17.84 -29.60
C MET A 28 -15.92 17.96 -28.44
N SER A 29 -17.21 17.91 -28.76
CA SER A 29 -18.27 17.89 -27.79
C SER A 29 -18.04 16.72 -26.81
N ALA A 30 -18.22 16.99 -25.53
CA ALA A 30 -18.10 16.01 -24.43
C ALA A 30 -19.23 14.96 -24.42
N THR A 31 -19.60 14.46 -25.57
CA THR A 31 -20.66 13.46 -25.74
C THR A 31 -20.22 12.49 -26.82
N GLU A 32 -19.29 11.64 -26.49
CA GLU A 32 -19.01 10.35 -27.16
C GLU A 32 -17.60 9.89 -26.73
N ALA A 33 -17.35 9.78 -25.43
CA ALA A 33 -16.35 8.84 -24.97
C ALA A 33 -16.96 7.47 -25.27
N GLU A 34 -16.57 6.90 -26.38
CA GLU A 34 -16.97 5.59 -26.83
C GLU A 34 -16.77 4.55 -25.71
N HIS A 35 -17.82 4.30 -24.97
CA HIS A 35 -18.05 2.99 -24.36
C HIS A 35 -18.17 2.07 -25.57
N GLY A 36 -17.07 1.43 -25.99
CA GLY A 36 -17.15 0.44 -27.05
C GLY A 36 -18.31 -0.51 -26.71
N PRO A 37 -19.22 -0.78 -27.66
CA PRO A 37 -20.39 -1.61 -27.38
C PRO A 37 -19.92 -2.89 -26.73
N LYS A 38 -20.65 -3.36 -25.70
CA LYS A 38 -20.49 -4.72 -25.17
C LYS A 38 -20.46 -5.61 -26.40
N SER A 39 -19.36 -6.29 -26.66
CA SER A 39 -19.31 -7.29 -27.73
C SER A 39 -20.47 -8.23 -27.42
N GLU A 40 -21.47 -8.34 -28.28
CA GLU A 40 -22.68 -9.16 -28.05
C GLU A 40 -22.35 -10.63 -27.77
N SER A 41 -21.05 -11.01 -27.81
CA SER A 41 -20.56 -12.38 -27.72
C SER A 41 -19.74 -12.71 -26.47
N ARG A 42 -19.19 -11.72 -25.72
CA ARG A 42 -18.27 -11.98 -24.60
C ARG A 42 -18.81 -11.52 -23.26
N PRO A 43 -18.81 -12.39 -22.22
CA PRO A 43 -19.16 -11.96 -20.85
C PRO A 43 -18.23 -10.87 -20.34
N ARG A 44 -18.80 -9.85 -19.69
CA ARG A 44 -18.03 -8.79 -19.02
C ARG A 44 -17.70 -9.19 -17.59
N VAL A 45 -16.41 -9.21 -17.26
CA VAL A 45 -15.91 -9.34 -15.89
C VAL A 45 -15.50 -7.97 -15.39
N LEU A 46 -16.23 -7.43 -14.44
CA LEU A 46 -15.91 -6.16 -13.79
C LEU A 46 -15.10 -6.45 -12.51
N ILE A 47 -13.93 -5.84 -12.39
CA ILE A 47 -13.02 -6.00 -11.23
C ILE A 47 -12.87 -4.65 -10.58
N LEU A 48 -13.26 -4.53 -9.32
CA LEU A 48 -13.15 -3.31 -8.53
C LEU A 48 -11.95 -3.39 -7.60
N GLY A 49 -10.93 -2.57 -7.88
CA GLY A 49 -9.66 -2.51 -7.17
C GLY A 49 -8.47 -3.09 -7.94
N GLY A 50 -7.42 -2.28 -8.15
CA GLY A 50 -6.14 -2.60 -8.80
C GLY A 50 -5.04 -3.03 -7.82
N GLY A 51 -5.41 -3.51 -6.62
CA GLY A 51 -4.50 -4.10 -5.66
C GLY A 51 -4.07 -5.52 -6.04
N PHE A 52 -3.37 -6.23 -5.13
CA PHE A 52 -2.90 -7.60 -5.36
C PHE A 52 -4.01 -8.55 -5.82
N ALA A 53 -5.20 -8.45 -5.20
CA ALA A 53 -6.30 -9.35 -5.53
C ALA A 53 -6.89 -9.08 -6.92
N GLY A 54 -7.16 -7.82 -7.25
CA GLY A 54 -7.71 -7.44 -8.55
C GLY A 54 -6.77 -7.74 -9.72
N ILE A 55 -5.47 -7.41 -9.56
CA ILE A 55 -4.45 -7.80 -10.55
C ILE A 55 -4.37 -9.31 -10.70
N GLY A 56 -4.42 -10.04 -9.57
CA GLY A 56 -4.43 -11.50 -9.58
C GLY A 56 -5.58 -12.06 -10.40
N ALA A 57 -6.80 -11.57 -10.19
CA ALA A 57 -7.99 -11.99 -10.92
C ALA A 57 -7.91 -11.62 -12.42
N ALA A 58 -7.55 -10.38 -12.74
CA ALA A 58 -7.46 -9.91 -14.12
C ALA A 58 -6.43 -10.70 -14.95
N ARG A 59 -5.22 -10.91 -14.40
CA ARG A 59 -4.18 -11.68 -15.08
C ARG A 59 -4.57 -13.14 -15.34
N LYS A 60 -5.35 -13.72 -14.44
CA LYS A 60 -5.82 -15.10 -14.60
C LYS A 60 -6.80 -15.27 -15.75
N LEU A 61 -7.56 -14.21 -16.03
CA LEU A 61 -8.54 -14.14 -17.13
C LEU A 61 -7.92 -13.80 -18.50
N ARG A 62 -6.61 -13.60 -18.58
CA ARG A 62 -5.90 -13.21 -19.82
C ARG A 62 -6.23 -14.07 -21.04
N LYS A 63 -6.43 -15.36 -20.84
CA LYS A 63 -6.69 -16.34 -21.92
C LYS A 63 -8.15 -16.77 -22.00
N SER A 64 -9.01 -16.21 -21.15
CA SER A 64 -10.45 -16.52 -21.15
C SER A 64 -11.19 -15.68 -22.17
N ASP A 65 -12.26 -16.21 -22.72
CA ASP A 65 -13.11 -15.49 -23.68
C ASP A 65 -14.07 -14.55 -22.96
N VAL A 66 -13.52 -13.53 -22.36
CA VAL A 66 -14.23 -12.49 -21.58
C VAL A 66 -13.65 -11.12 -21.88
N ASP A 67 -14.46 -10.09 -21.64
CA ASP A 67 -14.01 -8.69 -21.58
C ASP A 67 -13.78 -8.32 -20.10
N VAL A 68 -12.53 -8.07 -19.73
CA VAL A 68 -12.13 -7.67 -18.37
C VAL A 68 -12.11 -6.14 -18.28
N VAL A 69 -12.84 -5.59 -17.31
CA VAL A 69 -12.80 -4.16 -16.98
C VAL A 69 -12.33 -4.04 -15.54
N LEU A 70 -11.13 -3.51 -15.33
CA LEU A 70 -10.58 -3.24 -14.00
C LEU A 70 -10.71 -1.75 -13.69
N VAL A 71 -11.30 -1.44 -12.54
CA VAL A 71 -11.50 -0.06 -12.07
C VAL A 71 -10.82 0.13 -10.73
N ASP A 72 -10.02 1.21 -10.60
CA ASP A 72 -9.40 1.64 -9.35
C ASP A 72 -9.48 3.16 -9.22
N GLY A 73 -9.51 3.67 -8.01
CA GLY A 73 -9.43 5.11 -7.72
C GLY A 73 -8.05 5.72 -8.04
N HIS A 74 -7.02 4.87 -8.20
CA HIS A 74 -5.66 5.28 -8.56
C HIS A 74 -5.27 4.68 -9.91
N ASP A 75 -4.42 5.37 -10.65
CA ASP A 75 -3.88 4.89 -11.94
C ASP A 75 -2.65 3.99 -11.76
N TYR A 76 -2.27 3.69 -10.53
CA TYR A 76 -1.11 2.87 -10.17
C TYR A 76 -1.43 1.76 -9.16
N HIS A 77 -0.69 0.67 -9.27
CA HIS A 77 -0.62 -0.38 -8.26
C HIS A 77 0.42 -0.04 -7.21
N THR A 78 0.11 -0.28 -5.93
CA THR A 78 1.06 -0.10 -4.83
C THR A 78 1.54 -1.44 -4.28
N PHE A 79 2.86 -1.61 -4.21
CA PHE A 79 3.46 -2.75 -3.48
C PHE A 79 3.55 -2.42 -1.99
N GLN A 80 2.41 -2.52 -1.29
CA GLN A 80 2.20 -2.11 0.11
C GLN A 80 3.24 -2.61 1.11
N PRO A 81 3.83 -3.84 1.00
CA PRO A 81 4.83 -4.31 1.97
C PRO A 81 6.08 -3.43 2.09
N LEU A 82 6.32 -2.52 1.16
CA LEU A 82 7.49 -1.63 1.16
C LEU A 82 7.15 -0.16 1.45
N LEU A 83 5.92 0.17 1.82
CA LEU A 83 5.49 1.55 2.12
C LEU A 83 6.30 2.19 3.26
N TYR A 84 6.63 1.44 4.31
CA TYR A 84 7.46 1.95 5.39
C TYR A 84 8.87 2.38 4.91
N GLN A 85 9.37 1.80 3.82
CA GLN A 85 10.63 2.21 3.20
C GLN A 85 10.50 3.52 2.41
N VAL A 86 9.34 3.77 1.81
CA VAL A 86 9.04 5.07 1.21
C VAL A 86 8.89 6.13 2.30
N ALA A 87 8.15 5.83 3.36
CA ALA A 87 7.95 6.73 4.50
C ALA A 87 9.25 7.10 5.24
N THR A 88 10.32 6.33 5.05
CA THR A 88 11.63 6.57 5.67
C THR A 88 12.74 6.82 4.66
N ASP A 89 12.37 7.16 3.43
CA ASP A 89 13.28 7.54 2.34
C ASP A 89 14.34 6.48 1.99
N LEU A 90 14.03 5.21 2.19
CA LEU A 90 14.87 4.10 1.75
C LEU A 90 14.58 3.70 0.31
N LEU A 91 13.32 3.85 -0.14
CA LEU A 91 12.89 3.64 -1.52
C LEU A 91 12.14 4.87 -2.04
N SER A 92 12.30 5.12 -3.33
CA SER A 92 11.48 6.10 -4.03
C SER A 92 10.02 5.65 -4.17
N PRO A 93 9.03 6.57 -4.14
CA PRO A 93 7.63 6.24 -4.44
C PRO A 93 7.43 5.47 -5.75
N ILE A 94 8.19 5.82 -6.80
CA ILE A 94 8.12 5.16 -8.11
C ILE A 94 8.73 3.74 -8.15
N THR A 95 9.38 3.29 -7.07
CA THR A 95 9.86 1.91 -6.92
C THR A 95 8.76 0.99 -6.39
N VAL A 96 7.77 1.58 -5.71
CA VAL A 96 6.70 0.87 -4.99
C VAL A 96 5.35 1.05 -5.65
N GLY A 97 5.15 2.20 -6.33
CA GLY A 97 3.98 2.50 -7.16
C GLY A 97 4.29 2.25 -8.63
N HIS A 98 3.44 1.46 -9.32
CA HIS A 98 3.62 1.13 -10.73
C HIS A 98 2.33 1.39 -11.51
N PRO A 99 2.38 2.07 -12.69
CA PRO A 99 1.19 2.35 -13.48
C PRO A 99 0.37 1.09 -13.78
N LEU A 100 -0.92 1.12 -13.47
CA LEU A 100 -1.79 -0.05 -13.69
C LEU A 100 -1.86 -0.46 -15.15
N ARG A 101 -1.90 0.52 -16.08
CA ARG A 101 -2.00 0.23 -17.51
C ARG A 101 -0.80 -0.57 -18.01
N ASP A 102 0.40 -0.22 -17.59
CA ASP A 102 1.65 -0.90 -17.99
C ASP A 102 1.66 -2.38 -17.56
N LEU A 103 0.98 -2.69 -16.45
CA LEU A 103 0.86 -4.08 -15.99
C LEU A 103 0.00 -4.96 -16.91
N PHE A 104 -0.79 -4.36 -17.81
CA PHE A 104 -1.73 -5.06 -18.69
C PHE A 104 -1.50 -4.78 -20.19
N ASP A 105 -0.39 -4.13 -20.56
CA ASP A 105 -0.04 -3.82 -21.96
C ASP A 105 -0.09 -5.06 -22.88
N ASP A 106 0.23 -6.21 -22.33
CA ASP A 106 0.25 -7.48 -23.05
C ASP A 106 -1.06 -8.29 -22.90
N GLN A 107 -2.13 -7.69 -22.31
CA GLN A 107 -3.43 -8.33 -22.08
C GLN A 107 -4.56 -7.65 -22.88
N PRO A 108 -4.80 -8.04 -24.14
CA PRO A 108 -5.71 -7.32 -25.04
C PRO A 108 -7.19 -7.36 -24.65
N ASN A 109 -7.59 -8.30 -23.78
CA ASN A 109 -8.96 -8.40 -23.27
C ASN A 109 -9.18 -7.62 -21.96
N ALA A 110 -8.19 -6.84 -21.48
CA ALA A 110 -8.31 -6.01 -20.29
C ALA A 110 -8.37 -4.52 -20.63
N ARG A 111 -9.27 -3.81 -19.99
CA ARG A 111 -9.37 -2.34 -20.01
C ARG A 111 -9.28 -1.81 -18.60
N ILE A 112 -8.51 -0.73 -18.41
CA ILE A 112 -8.26 -0.13 -17.09
C ILE A 112 -8.90 1.26 -17.06
N HIS A 113 -9.73 1.50 -16.04
CA HIS A 113 -10.32 2.81 -15.77
C HIS A 113 -9.91 3.30 -14.39
N THR A 114 -9.58 4.59 -14.32
CA THR A 114 -9.24 5.27 -13.07
C THR A 114 -10.45 6.12 -12.68
N THR A 115 -11.21 5.66 -11.69
CA THR A 115 -12.35 6.37 -11.09
C THR A 115 -12.76 5.68 -9.79
N GLU A 116 -13.46 6.41 -8.92
CA GLU A 116 -13.99 5.86 -7.68
C GLU A 116 -15.34 5.16 -7.87
N VAL A 117 -15.52 4.07 -7.15
CA VAL A 117 -16.81 3.37 -7.05
C VAL A 117 -17.70 4.13 -6.05
N THR A 118 -18.88 4.55 -6.49
CA THR A 118 -19.84 5.30 -5.68
C THR A 118 -21.03 4.48 -5.20
N SER A 119 -21.43 3.47 -5.97
CA SER A 119 -22.56 2.61 -5.63
C SER A 119 -22.46 1.25 -6.30
N MET A 120 -23.12 0.26 -5.73
CA MET A 120 -23.24 -1.09 -6.28
C MET A 120 -24.66 -1.61 -6.03
N ASP A 121 -25.30 -2.16 -7.06
CA ASP A 121 -26.59 -2.85 -6.99
C ASP A 121 -26.37 -4.28 -7.52
N LEU A 122 -26.26 -5.24 -6.59
CA LEU A 122 -25.95 -6.62 -6.93
C LEU A 122 -27.11 -7.30 -7.65
N ASP A 123 -28.36 -6.91 -7.34
CA ASP A 123 -29.56 -7.49 -7.97
C ASP A 123 -29.72 -7.02 -9.43
N LYS A 124 -29.32 -5.77 -9.73
CA LYS A 124 -29.35 -5.24 -11.09
C LYS A 124 -28.05 -5.51 -11.87
N HIS A 125 -27.04 -6.10 -11.25
CA HIS A 125 -25.70 -6.28 -11.83
C HIS A 125 -25.11 -4.97 -12.33
N GLU A 126 -25.20 -3.89 -11.54
CA GLU A 126 -24.77 -2.55 -11.93
C GLU A 126 -23.86 -1.92 -10.87
N VAL A 127 -22.82 -1.24 -11.34
CA VAL A 127 -21.89 -0.46 -10.50
C VAL A 127 -21.86 0.97 -10.99
N GLY A 128 -22.04 1.93 -10.07
CA GLY A 128 -21.93 3.36 -10.31
C GLY A 128 -20.54 3.90 -9.95
N PHE A 129 -20.11 4.93 -10.67
CA PHE A 129 -18.79 5.55 -10.57
C PHE A 129 -18.89 7.07 -10.46
N ALA A 130 -17.84 7.72 -9.95
CA ALA A 130 -17.81 9.17 -9.78
C ALA A 130 -17.74 9.94 -11.12
N GLU A 131 -16.91 9.46 -12.06
CA GLU A 131 -16.56 10.21 -13.28
C GLU A 131 -16.90 9.45 -14.57
N MET A 132 -17.69 8.38 -14.47
CA MET A 132 -18.00 7.50 -15.56
C MET A 132 -19.47 7.02 -15.46
N ALA A 133 -20.09 6.71 -16.59
CA ALA A 133 -21.42 6.09 -16.57
C ALA A 133 -21.41 4.74 -15.86
N PRO A 134 -22.52 4.33 -15.22
CA PRO A 134 -22.62 3.03 -14.59
C PRO A 134 -22.33 1.90 -15.57
N LEU A 135 -21.68 0.84 -15.09
CA LEU A 135 -21.39 -0.36 -15.87
C LEU A 135 -22.17 -1.55 -15.35
N THR A 136 -22.73 -2.32 -16.26
CA THR A 136 -23.28 -3.64 -15.98
C THR A 136 -22.21 -4.72 -16.13
N TYR A 137 -22.39 -5.85 -15.45
CA TYR A 137 -21.47 -6.98 -15.50
C TYR A 137 -22.19 -8.32 -15.65
N ASP A 138 -21.49 -9.32 -16.14
CA ASP A 138 -21.90 -10.72 -16.08
C ASP A 138 -21.24 -11.40 -14.86
N TYR A 139 -20.00 -10.98 -14.51
CA TYR A 139 -19.29 -11.37 -13.30
C TYR A 139 -18.67 -10.16 -12.63
N LEU A 140 -18.66 -10.16 -11.30
CA LEU A 140 -18.08 -9.08 -10.49
C LEU A 140 -17.02 -9.62 -9.53
N VAL A 141 -15.87 -8.95 -9.46
CA VAL A 141 -14.84 -9.21 -8.46
C VAL A 141 -14.68 -7.98 -7.55
N LEU A 142 -15.07 -8.13 -6.29
CA LEU A 142 -14.87 -7.14 -5.25
C LEU A 142 -13.47 -7.30 -4.67
N ALA A 143 -12.54 -6.44 -5.09
CA ALA A 143 -11.13 -6.45 -4.68
C ALA A 143 -10.68 -5.08 -4.12
N LEU A 144 -11.62 -4.31 -3.56
CA LEU A 144 -11.46 -2.91 -3.11
C LEU A 144 -10.58 -2.75 -1.86
N GLY A 145 -10.03 -3.84 -1.33
CA GLY A 145 -9.09 -3.81 -0.20
C GLY A 145 -9.71 -3.36 1.10
N ALA A 146 -8.95 -2.60 1.88
CA ALA A 146 -9.31 -2.15 3.20
C ALA A 146 -9.02 -0.65 3.36
N GLU A 147 -9.47 -0.10 4.48
CA GLU A 147 -9.07 1.20 5.00
C GLU A 147 -8.57 1.07 6.43
N VAL A 148 -7.92 2.11 6.91
CA VAL A 148 -7.41 2.14 8.29
C VAL A 148 -8.56 2.27 9.28
N ASN A 149 -8.52 1.47 10.33
CA ASN A 149 -9.48 1.52 11.43
C ASN A 149 -8.82 2.17 12.65
N TYR A 150 -9.32 3.33 13.02
CA TYR A 150 -8.85 4.07 14.21
C TYR A 150 -9.56 3.65 15.50
N PHE A 151 -10.46 2.64 15.46
CA PHE A 151 -11.19 2.10 16.60
C PHE A 151 -11.97 3.14 17.43
N GLY A 152 -12.32 4.27 16.84
CA GLY A 152 -13.00 5.37 17.53
C GLY A 152 -12.11 6.13 18.52
N VAL A 153 -10.80 6.02 18.42
CA VAL A 153 -9.84 6.81 19.21
C VAL A 153 -9.97 8.28 18.83
N GLU A 154 -10.27 9.12 19.82
CA GLU A 154 -10.50 10.55 19.63
C GLU A 154 -9.27 11.24 19.01
N GLY A 155 -9.47 12.01 17.95
CA GLY A 155 -8.45 12.75 17.22
C GLY A 155 -7.50 11.89 16.36
N ALA A 156 -7.61 10.55 16.39
CA ALA A 156 -6.67 9.70 15.63
C ALA A 156 -6.87 9.84 14.12
N ALA A 157 -8.11 9.97 13.65
CA ALA A 157 -8.39 10.13 12.22
C ALA A 157 -7.85 11.45 11.66
N GLU A 158 -7.78 12.50 12.49
CA GLU A 158 -7.35 13.85 12.09
C GLU A 158 -5.84 14.05 12.22
N HIS A 159 -5.20 13.40 13.22
CA HIS A 159 -3.84 13.72 13.62
C HIS A 159 -2.84 12.57 13.48
N ALA A 160 -3.30 11.34 13.26
CA ALA A 160 -2.40 10.22 13.03
C ALA A 160 -2.01 10.11 11.55
N TYR A 161 -0.83 9.55 11.33
CA TYR A 161 -0.29 9.19 10.01
C TYR A 161 -0.49 7.69 9.80
N PRO A 162 -1.50 7.27 9.04
CA PRO A 162 -1.63 5.88 8.65
C PRO A 162 -0.52 5.50 7.67
N LEU A 163 -0.36 4.20 7.42
CA LEU A 163 0.59 3.69 6.44
C LEU A 163 -0.06 2.54 5.66
N TYR A 164 -0.96 2.89 4.76
CA TYR A 164 -1.70 1.94 3.94
C TYR A 164 -1.64 2.27 2.44
N THR A 165 -1.57 3.55 2.08
CA THR A 165 -1.46 4.04 0.70
C THR A 165 -0.08 4.63 0.43
N LEU A 166 0.26 4.81 -0.86
CA LEU A 166 1.51 5.48 -1.25
C LEU A 166 1.51 6.94 -0.79
N ALA A 167 0.37 7.62 -0.87
CA ALA A 167 0.20 8.99 -0.37
C ALA A 167 0.45 9.09 1.13
N ASP A 168 0.00 8.10 1.93
CA ASP A 168 0.30 8.06 3.37
C ASP A 168 1.80 8.00 3.63
N ALA A 169 2.52 7.17 2.90
CA ALA A 169 3.97 7.02 3.07
C ALA A 169 4.72 8.31 2.71
N VAL A 170 4.34 8.98 1.63
CA VAL A 170 4.93 10.26 1.23
C VAL A 170 4.63 11.34 2.27
N ARG A 171 3.36 11.46 2.69
CA ARG A 171 2.94 12.43 3.71
C ARG A 171 3.66 12.24 5.05
N LEU A 172 3.82 10.98 5.50
CA LEU A 172 4.57 10.69 6.73
C LEU A 172 6.05 11.08 6.59
N LYS A 173 6.69 10.79 5.45
CA LYS A 173 8.08 11.21 5.17
C LYS A 173 8.22 12.72 5.25
N GLU A 174 7.39 13.45 4.54
CA GLU A 174 7.42 14.91 4.50
C GLU A 174 7.23 15.49 5.89
N HIS A 175 6.23 15.02 6.63
CA HIS A 175 5.98 15.46 8.00
C HIS A 175 7.20 15.25 8.92
N ILE A 176 7.83 14.06 8.88
CA ILE A 176 9.03 13.79 9.70
C ILE A 176 10.13 14.80 9.36
N LEU A 177 10.43 15.03 8.10
CA LEU A 177 11.49 15.96 7.68
C LEU A 177 11.16 17.41 8.08
N GLU A 178 9.91 17.83 7.96
CA GLU A 178 9.44 19.15 8.43
C GLU A 178 9.60 19.35 9.94
N ARG A 179 9.34 18.31 10.74
CA ARG A 179 9.54 18.39 12.20
C ARG A 179 11.01 18.56 12.55
N TRP A 180 11.92 17.90 11.84
CA TRP A 180 13.36 18.07 12.03
C TRP A 180 13.81 19.49 11.66
N GLU A 181 13.38 19.99 10.52
CA GLU A 181 13.68 21.34 10.07
C GLU A 181 13.12 22.42 11.01
N ALA A 182 11.91 22.19 11.54
CA ALA A 182 11.30 23.09 12.52
C ALA A 182 12.07 23.08 13.85
N ALA A 183 12.49 21.91 14.32
CA ALA A 183 13.25 21.76 15.57
C ALA A 183 14.66 22.37 15.49
N ASP A 184 15.28 22.34 14.31
CA ASP A 184 16.58 22.99 14.06
C ASP A 184 16.46 24.53 14.16
N LYS A 185 15.36 25.07 13.60
CA LYS A 185 15.07 26.52 13.65
C LYS A 185 14.63 27.00 15.03
N ASP A 186 13.86 26.18 15.75
CA ASP A 186 13.37 26.46 17.09
C ASP A 186 13.56 25.26 18.02
N PRO A 187 14.69 25.21 18.74
CA PRO A 187 15.00 24.12 19.67
C PRO A 187 13.97 23.94 20.81
N SER A 188 13.14 24.95 21.11
CA SER A 188 12.10 24.81 22.14
C SER A 188 11.04 23.75 21.75
N LEU A 189 10.84 23.50 20.45
CA LEU A 189 9.95 22.46 19.93
C LEU A 189 10.43 21.06 20.30
N ILE A 190 11.73 20.87 20.50
CA ILE A 190 12.29 19.58 20.92
C ILE A 190 11.75 19.20 22.31
N GLU A 191 11.73 20.15 23.23
CA GLU A 191 11.20 19.91 24.58
C GLU A 191 9.67 19.68 24.57
N ASP A 192 8.97 20.17 23.55
CA ASP A 192 7.54 19.89 23.30
C ASP A 192 7.30 18.54 22.58
N GLY A 193 8.35 17.81 22.24
CA GLY A 193 8.27 16.48 21.62
C GLY A 193 8.17 16.48 20.10
N ALA A 194 8.63 17.54 19.43
CA ALA A 194 8.59 17.63 17.95
C ALA A 194 9.29 16.48 17.23
N LEU A 195 10.35 15.94 17.84
CA LEU A 195 11.11 14.83 17.30
C LEU A 195 10.67 13.46 17.82
N ASN A 196 9.69 13.42 18.75
CA ASN A 196 9.19 12.16 19.27
C ASN A 196 8.21 11.51 18.30
N VAL A 197 8.34 10.21 18.14
CA VAL A 197 7.45 9.38 17.31
C VAL A 197 6.78 8.31 18.16
N VAL A 198 5.47 8.30 18.18
CA VAL A 198 4.67 7.20 18.72
C VAL A 198 4.17 6.35 17.56
N ILE A 199 4.36 5.04 17.63
CA ILE A 199 3.88 4.09 16.63
C ILE A 199 2.88 3.16 17.30
N VAL A 200 1.67 3.08 16.75
CA VAL A 200 0.59 2.24 17.28
C VAL A 200 0.49 0.95 16.50
N GLY A 201 0.58 -0.17 17.19
CA GLY A 201 0.43 -1.52 16.65
C GLY A 201 1.73 -2.31 16.61
N GLY A 202 1.76 -3.45 17.30
CA GLY A 202 2.90 -4.38 17.36
C GLY A 202 2.91 -5.44 16.25
N GLY A 203 2.15 -5.23 15.18
CA GLY A 203 2.15 -6.03 13.96
C GLY A 203 3.33 -5.70 13.02
N PRO A 204 3.38 -6.31 11.81
CA PRO A 204 4.45 -6.06 10.83
C PRO A 204 4.62 -4.58 10.52
N THR A 205 3.56 -3.88 10.15
CA THR A 205 3.61 -2.45 9.79
C THR A 205 4.24 -1.60 10.88
N GLY A 206 3.80 -1.76 12.15
CA GLY A 206 4.34 -0.95 13.24
C GLY A 206 5.80 -1.27 13.58
N VAL A 207 6.17 -2.56 13.62
CA VAL A 207 7.55 -2.96 13.94
C VAL A 207 8.53 -2.58 12.82
N GLU A 208 8.15 -2.76 11.57
CA GLU A 208 8.95 -2.38 10.39
C GLU A 208 9.12 -0.86 10.32
N SER A 209 8.03 -0.10 10.56
CA SER A 209 8.09 1.36 10.62
C SER A 209 8.99 1.85 11.76
N ALA A 210 8.88 1.26 12.95
CA ALA A 210 9.69 1.63 14.10
C ALA A 210 11.19 1.44 13.83
N GLY A 211 11.57 0.29 13.26
CA GLY A 211 12.95 0.02 12.90
C GLY A 211 13.48 0.93 11.80
N ALA A 212 12.64 1.23 10.79
CA ALA A 212 13.03 2.07 9.66
C ALA A 212 13.13 3.56 10.03
N ILE A 213 12.22 4.06 10.89
CA ILE A 213 12.28 5.44 11.43
C ILE A 213 13.52 5.61 12.30
N ALA A 214 13.85 4.64 13.15
CA ALA A 214 15.06 4.68 13.96
C ALA A 214 16.34 4.77 13.09
N GLU A 215 16.36 4.09 11.95
CA GLU A 215 17.48 4.17 11.00
C GLU A 215 17.52 5.50 10.24
N LEU A 216 16.37 6.07 9.88
CA LEU A 216 16.26 7.43 9.31
C LEU A 216 16.80 8.46 10.32
N TYR A 217 16.34 8.40 11.55
CA TYR A 217 16.77 9.33 12.62
C TYR A 217 18.28 9.28 12.84
N ARG A 218 18.86 8.09 12.86
CA ARG A 218 20.32 7.96 12.96
C ARG A 218 21.04 8.63 11.78
N ALA A 219 20.50 8.57 10.56
CA ALA A 219 21.08 9.25 9.41
C ALA A 219 20.94 10.76 9.53
N LEU A 220 19.80 11.27 9.99
CA LEU A 220 19.53 12.71 10.20
C LEU A 220 20.47 13.30 11.28
N PHE A 221 20.62 12.63 12.42
CA PHE A 221 21.53 13.07 13.48
C PHE A 221 22.98 13.19 13.00
N VAL A 222 23.46 12.22 12.23
CA VAL A 222 24.89 12.17 11.85
C VAL A 222 25.22 13.16 10.74
N LYS A 223 24.28 13.39 9.81
CA LYS A 223 24.58 14.12 8.57
C LYS A 223 23.95 15.51 8.50
N ASP A 224 22.70 15.59 8.87
CA ASP A 224 21.91 16.78 8.56
C ASP A 224 21.75 17.70 9.78
N TYR A 225 21.63 17.12 10.99
CA TYR A 225 21.38 17.87 12.24
C TYR A 225 22.32 17.41 13.36
N PRO A 226 23.65 17.55 13.20
CA PRO A 226 24.64 17.05 14.18
C PRO A 226 24.59 17.77 15.54
N ASP A 227 24.01 18.96 15.59
CA ASP A 227 23.89 19.75 16.82
C ASP A 227 22.68 19.35 17.69
N ILE A 228 21.76 18.52 17.14
CA ILE A 228 20.62 18.01 17.91
C ILE A 228 21.06 16.74 18.67
N PRO A 229 20.96 16.72 20.02
CA PRO A 229 21.32 15.53 20.80
C PRO A 229 20.40 14.35 20.52
N GLN A 230 20.96 13.16 20.26
CA GLN A 230 20.19 11.95 19.89
C GLN A 230 19.16 11.55 20.95
N GLU A 231 19.49 11.74 22.23
CA GLU A 231 18.61 11.44 23.37
C GLU A 231 17.36 12.32 23.45
N LYS A 232 17.28 13.36 22.63
CA LYS A 232 16.12 14.25 22.55
C LYS A 232 15.02 13.79 21.59
N ALA A 233 15.23 12.70 20.87
CA ALA A 233 14.24 12.14 19.96
C ALA A 233 13.88 10.70 20.40
N GLU A 234 12.67 10.53 20.91
CA GLU A 234 12.17 9.25 21.38
C GLU A 234 11.32 8.55 20.32
N ILE A 235 11.53 7.25 20.15
CA ILE A 235 10.69 6.39 19.31
C ILE A 235 10.04 5.35 20.19
N LEU A 236 8.70 5.40 20.30
CA LEU A 236 7.91 4.53 21.15
C LEU A 236 6.92 3.71 20.32
N LEU A 237 7.05 2.39 20.37
CA LEU A 237 6.08 1.45 19.83
C LEU A 237 5.09 1.03 20.91
N VAL A 238 3.81 1.33 20.73
CA VAL A 238 2.71 1.01 21.65
C VAL A 238 1.86 -0.13 21.07
N GLU A 239 1.65 -1.18 21.85
CA GLU A 239 0.83 -2.34 21.47
C GLU A 239 -0.20 -2.64 22.57
N ALA A 240 -1.47 -2.74 22.17
CA ALA A 240 -2.58 -3.02 23.07
C ALA A 240 -2.51 -4.45 23.66
N GLY A 241 -2.00 -5.40 22.89
CA GLY A 241 -1.81 -6.78 23.31
C GLY A 241 -0.61 -6.97 24.25
N PRO A 242 -0.44 -8.17 24.78
CA PRO A 242 0.64 -8.48 25.72
C PRO A 242 2.01 -8.63 25.04
N GLU A 243 2.08 -8.65 23.71
CA GLU A 243 3.31 -8.90 22.96
C GLU A 243 3.24 -8.38 21.53
N ILE A 244 4.39 -7.96 20.97
CA ILE A 244 4.53 -7.64 19.55
C ILE A 244 4.67 -8.91 18.71
N PHE A 245 4.37 -8.84 17.41
CA PHE A 245 4.56 -9.97 16.48
C PHE A 245 3.88 -11.26 16.92
N THR A 246 2.66 -11.18 17.38
CA THR A 246 1.91 -12.34 17.95
C THR A 246 1.80 -13.52 16.98
N MET A 247 1.90 -13.29 15.65
CA MET A 247 1.92 -14.34 14.63
C MET A 247 3.22 -15.16 14.60
N PHE A 248 4.30 -14.67 15.20
CA PHE A 248 5.59 -15.37 15.24
C PHE A 248 5.79 -16.15 16.52
N LYS A 249 6.65 -17.17 16.48
CA LYS A 249 7.07 -17.92 17.67
C LYS A 249 7.78 -17.02 18.67
N ARG A 250 7.67 -17.38 19.96
CA ARG A 250 8.24 -16.62 21.10
C ARG A 250 9.72 -16.25 20.92
N SER A 251 10.54 -17.14 20.34
CA SER A 251 11.96 -16.87 20.11
C SER A 251 12.22 -15.77 19.08
N LEU A 252 11.33 -15.62 18.07
CA LEU A 252 11.39 -14.56 17.08
C LEU A 252 10.89 -13.23 17.66
N ARG A 253 9.83 -13.25 18.49
CA ARG A 253 9.33 -12.06 19.20
C ARG A 253 10.40 -11.49 20.13
N ALA A 254 11.05 -12.34 20.93
CA ALA A 254 12.16 -11.94 21.80
C ALA A 254 13.34 -11.34 21.01
N TYR A 255 13.65 -11.92 19.84
CA TYR A 255 14.66 -11.35 18.95
C TYR A 255 14.24 -9.96 18.44
N ALA A 256 12.98 -9.80 18.01
CA ALA A 256 12.47 -8.52 17.51
C ALA A 256 12.56 -7.42 18.57
N ARG A 257 12.12 -7.69 19.82
CA ARG A 257 12.27 -6.75 20.93
C ARG A 257 13.72 -6.33 21.15
N LYS A 258 14.64 -7.29 21.16
CA LYS A 258 16.09 -7.00 21.32
C LYS A 258 16.63 -6.18 20.16
N ALA A 259 16.18 -6.45 18.94
CA ALA A 259 16.61 -5.72 17.74
C ALA A 259 16.09 -4.27 17.72
N LEU A 260 14.86 -4.04 18.18
CA LEU A 260 14.28 -2.69 18.36
C LEU A 260 15.02 -1.93 19.46
N ALA A 261 15.23 -2.54 20.63
CA ALA A 261 15.95 -1.93 21.72
C ALA A 261 17.40 -1.54 21.34
N GLY A 262 18.06 -2.35 20.50
CA GLY A 262 19.38 -2.00 19.92
C GLY A 262 19.36 -0.88 18.88
N ARG A 263 18.16 -0.34 18.58
CA ARG A 263 17.93 0.83 17.72
C ARG A 263 17.30 2.00 18.49
N ASP A 264 17.36 1.95 19.79
CA ASP A 264 16.82 2.97 20.70
C ASP A 264 15.27 3.12 20.58
N VAL A 265 14.58 2.07 20.10
CA VAL A 265 13.13 2.00 20.07
C VAL A 265 12.61 1.40 21.37
N GLN A 266 11.81 2.16 22.10
CA GLN A 266 11.09 1.69 23.26
C GLN A 266 9.85 0.90 22.83
N VAL A 267 9.59 -0.26 23.48
CA VAL A 267 8.41 -1.10 23.19
C VAL A 267 7.55 -1.21 24.44
N GLN A 268 6.35 -0.67 24.37
CA GLN A 268 5.36 -0.72 25.44
C GLN A 268 4.17 -1.58 25.01
N VAL A 269 3.93 -2.64 25.74
CA VAL A 269 2.82 -3.59 25.49
C VAL A 269 1.77 -3.50 26.59
N GLY A 270 0.55 -3.91 26.31
CA GLY A 270 -0.58 -3.84 27.24
C GLY A 270 -1.13 -2.42 27.40
N GLU A 271 -0.76 -1.51 26.49
CA GLU A 271 -1.18 -0.11 26.51
C GLU A 271 -2.03 0.24 25.29
N VAL A 272 -3.06 1.03 25.51
CA VAL A 272 -4.02 1.44 24.49
C VAL A 272 -4.01 2.96 24.39
N VAL A 273 -3.95 3.48 23.16
CA VAL A 273 -4.12 4.92 22.90
C VAL A 273 -5.58 5.28 23.14
N GLU A 274 -5.83 6.31 23.92
CA GLU A 274 -7.14 6.85 24.26
C GLU A 274 -7.53 8.04 23.41
N SER A 275 -6.60 8.99 23.24
CA SER A 275 -6.80 10.18 22.43
C SER A 275 -5.51 10.72 21.82
N VAL A 276 -5.65 11.49 20.77
CA VAL A 276 -4.57 12.09 20.00
C VAL A 276 -4.87 13.56 19.73
N THR A 277 -3.86 14.39 19.89
CA THR A 277 -3.87 15.79 19.46
C THR A 277 -2.67 16.05 18.54
N PRO A 278 -2.51 17.20 17.92
CA PRO A 278 -1.35 17.50 17.06
C PRO A 278 0.01 17.31 17.74
N THR A 279 0.08 17.41 19.08
CA THR A 279 1.36 17.38 19.81
C THR A 279 1.39 16.42 20.99
N ARG A 280 0.33 15.63 21.21
CA ARG A 280 0.20 14.73 22.38
C ARG A 280 -0.51 13.44 22.03
N VAL A 281 -0.05 12.36 22.63
CA VAL A 281 -0.73 11.06 22.63
C VAL A 281 -1.05 10.69 24.07
N THR A 282 -2.33 10.45 24.37
CA THR A 282 -2.78 10.02 25.70
C THR A 282 -3.07 8.53 25.66
N LEU A 283 -2.51 7.79 26.63
CA LEU A 283 -2.79 6.37 26.84
C LEU A 283 -3.90 6.17 27.89
N LYS A 284 -4.61 5.05 27.81
CA LYS A 284 -5.64 4.69 28.79
C LYS A 284 -5.13 4.58 30.24
N SER A 285 -3.83 4.37 30.43
CA SER A 285 -3.19 4.44 31.75
C SER A 285 -3.14 5.84 32.35
N GLY A 286 -3.52 6.86 31.59
CA GLY A 286 -3.41 8.29 31.95
C GLY A 286 -2.06 8.91 31.62
N ARG A 287 -1.11 8.14 31.07
CA ARG A 287 0.18 8.67 30.60
C ARG A 287 -0.05 9.55 29.37
N VAL A 288 0.45 10.78 29.40
CA VAL A 288 0.51 11.70 28.26
C VAL A 288 1.92 11.73 27.71
N ILE A 289 2.06 11.54 26.41
CA ILE A 289 3.35 11.49 25.70
C ILE A 289 3.40 12.69 24.76
N PRO A 290 4.33 13.64 24.96
CA PRO A 290 4.59 14.69 23.99
C PRO A 290 5.15 14.07 22.71
N ALA A 291 4.42 14.18 21.60
CA ALA A 291 4.84 13.68 20.30
C ALA A 291 4.06 14.38 19.19
N HIS A 292 4.76 14.93 18.22
CA HIS A 292 4.14 15.55 17.04
C HIS A 292 3.92 14.55 15.90
N THR A 293 4.45 13.33 16.03
CA THR A 293 4.29 12.28 15.01
C THR A 293 3.67 11.04 15.64
N LEU A 294 2.46 10.70 15.20
CA LEU A 294 1.82 9.44 15.53
C LEU A 294 1.63 8.60 14.27
N VAL A 295 2.33 7.48 14.16
CA VAL A 295 2.17 6.51 13.07
C VAL A 295 1.13 5.47 13.46
N TRP A 296 0.09 5.31 12.66
CA TRP A 296 -0.97 4.35 12.91
C TRP A 296 -0.78 3.08 12.09
N GLY A 297 -0.20 2.06 12.70
CA GLY A 297 0.03 0.73 12.11
C GLY A 297 -0.92 -0.35 12.63
N ALA A 298 -2.05 0.04 13.24
CA ALA A 298 -2.99 -0.88 13.88
C ALA A 298 -4.36 -0.84 13.19
N GLY A 299 -4.90 -2.04 12.94
CA GLY A 299 -6.28 -2.21 12.50
C GLY A 299 -6.55 -1.84 11.05
N LEU A 300 -7.22 -2.77 10.38
CA LEU A 300 -7.82 -2.56 9.06
C LEU A 300 -9.29 -2.94 9.12
N GLN A 301 -10.10 -2.29 8.30
CA GLN A 301 -11.48 -2.68 8.01
C GLN A 301 -11.71 -2.66 6.51
N ALA A 302 -12.68 -3.43 6.03
CA ALA A 302 -13.04 -3.44 4.62
C ALA A 302 -13.47 -2.04 4.15
N ASN A 303 -13.21 -1.73 2.89
CA ASN A 303 -13.62 -0.47 2.27
C ASN A 303 -15.11 -0.21 2.53
N PRO A 304 -15.49 0.98 3.01
CA PRO A 304 -16.86 1.29 3.45
C PRO A 304 -17.91 1.25 2.34
N VAL A 305 -17.50 1.31 1.08
CA VAL A 305 -18.42 1.23 -0.08
C VAL A 305 -19.24 -0.05 -0.11
N VAL A 306 -18.86 -1.09 0.64
CA VAL A 306 -19.62 -2.35 0.75
C VAL A 306 -20.72 -2.31 1.80
N ARG A 307 -20.77 -1.32 2.68
CA ARG A 307 -21.77 -1.24 3.75
C ARG A 307 -23.21 -1.16 3.22
N PRO A 308 -23.49 -0.41 2.14
CA PRO A 308 -24.85 -0.32 1.58
C PRO A 308 -25.34 -1.57 0.85
N LEU A 309 -24.50 -2.59 0.65
CA LEU A 309 -24.89 -3.81 -0.10
C LEU A 309 -25.95 -4.68 0.60
N GLY A 310 -26.32 -4.38 1.83
CA GLY A 310 -27.29 -5.17 2.59
C GLY A 310 -26.79 -6.56 3.02
N LEU A 311 -25.49 -6.82 2.87
CA LEU A 311 -24.88 -8.09 3.27
C LEU A 311 -24.62 -8.11 4.79
N GLU A 312 -24.72 -9.30 5.40
CA GLU A 312 -24.36 -9.50 6.80
C GLU A 312 -22.81 -9.52 6.94
N LEU A 313 -22.22 -8.35 7.21
CA LEU A 313 -20.77 -8.18 7.26
C LEU A 313 -20.19 -8.79 8.55
N GLN A 314 -18.98 -9.35 8.45
CA GLN A 314 -18.21 -9.91 9.56
C GLN A 314 -17.31 -8.86 10.21
N ARG A 315 -16.53 -9.27 11.23
CA ARG A 315 -15.59 -8.40 11.94
C ARG A 315 -14.73 -7.60 10.95
N GLY A 316 -14.59 -6.30 11.17
CA GLY A 316 -13.89 -5.38 10.26
C GLY A 316 -14.67 -5.09 8.98
N ASN A 317 -16.00 -5.22 9.02
CA ASN A 317 -16.91 -4.99 7.90
C ASN A 317 -16.61 -5.84 6.65
N ARG A 318 -15.96 -6.99 6.82
CA ARG A 318 -15.54 -7.88 5.74
C ARG A 318 -16.74 -8.70 5.23
N ILE A 319 -16.79 -8.90 3.91
CA ILE A 319 -17.83 -9.68 3.24
C ILE A 319 -17.59 -11.18 3.48
N PRO A 320 -18.53 -11.93 4.09
CA PRO A 320 -18.43 -13.37 4.18
C PRO A 320 -18.54 -14.01 2.81
N VAL A 321 -17.67 -14.96 2.50
CA VAL A 321 -17.64 -15.67 1.22
C VAL A 321 -17.79 -17.16 1.39
N GLY A 322 -18.36 -17.80 0.35
CA GLY A 322 -18.42 -19.24 0.22
C GLY A 322 -17.03 -19.88 0.06
N PRO A 323 -16.97 -21.23 0.06
CA PRO A 323 -15.70 -21.94 -0.13
C PRO A 323 -14.98 -21.61 -1.45
N ASP A 324 -15.72 -21.19 -2.47
CA ASP A 324 -15.23 -20.82 -3.79
C ASP A 324 -15.00 -19.30 -3.95
N LEU A 325 -15.12 -18.55 -2.86
CA LEU A 325 -15.03 -17.09 -2.75
C LEU A 325 -16.20 -16.33 -3.33
N SER A 326 -17.30 -16.98 -3.69
CA SER A 326 -18.54 -16.32 -4.11
C SER A 326 -19.28 -15.69 -2.93
N VAL A 327 -20.05 -14.64 -3.20
CA VAL A 327 -20.92 -13.97 -2.22
C VAL A 327 -22.26 -14.72 -2.12
N ALA A 328 -22.73 -14.91 -0.90
CA ALA A 328 -23.99 -15.63 -0.68
C ALA A 328 -25.18 -14.93 -1.39
N GLY A 329 -25.96 -15.70 -2.16
CA GLY A 329 -27.08 -15.18 -2.96
C GLY A 329 -26.67 -14.64 -4.35
N HIS A 330 -25.38 -14.42 -4.60
CA HIS A 330 -24.86 -13.85 -5.85
C HIS A 330 -23.66 -14.71 -6.36
N PRO A 331 -23.91 -15.86 -7.00
CA PRO A 331 -22.88 -16.80 -7.43
C PRO A 331 -21.95 -16.24 -8.52
N GLU A 332 -22.35 -15.16 -9.19
CA GLU A 332 -21.55 -14.41 -10.16
C GLU A 332 -20.65 -13.33 -9.53
N VAL A 333 -20.80 -13.06 -8.21
CA VAL A 333 -20.04 -12.05 -7.47
C VAL A 333 -19.03 -12.73 -6.55
N PHE A 334 -17.77 -12.37 -6.68
CA PHE A 334 -16.65 -12.85 -5.86
C PHE A 334 -16.09 -11.74 -5.02
N ALA A 335 -15.84 -11.98 -3.73
CA ALA A 335 -15.10 -11.05 -2.88
C ALA A 335 -13.74 -11.67 -2.49
N VAL A 336 -12.66 -10.89 -2.65
CA VAL A 336 -11.28 -11.37 -2.54
C VAL A 336 -10.36 -10.35 -1.86
N GLY A 337 -9.26 -10.83 -1.29
CA GLY A 337 -8.32 -9.97 -0.58
C GLY A 337 -8.86 -9.44 0.75
N ASP A 338 -8.45 -8.24 1.11
CA ASP A 338 -8.69 -7.67 2.44
C ASP A 338 -10.15 -7.36 2.74
N ILE A 339 -10.97 -7.17 1.69
CA ILE A 339 -12.40 -6.92 1.81
C ILE A 339 -13.20 -8.17 2.17
N ALA A 340 -12.64 -9.36 1.93
CA ALA A 340 -13.32 -10.64 2.09
C ALA A 340 -13.02 -11.33 3.44
N TRP A 341 -14.04 -11.94 4.06
CA TRP A 341 -13.89 -12.82 5.21
C TRP A 341 -13.72 -14.26 4.73
N ILE A 342 -12.46 -14.63 4.48
CA ILE A 342 -12.11 -15.94 3.92
C ILE A 342 -11.75 -16.89 5.08
N THR A 343 -12.42 -18.03 5.15
CA THR A 343 -12.13 -19.09 6.13
C THR A 343 -11.27 -20.17 5.46
N ASP A 344 -10.12 -20.49 6.06
CA ASP A 344 -9.29 -21.61 5.61
C ASP A 344 -10.03 -22.94 5.74
N SER A 345 -10.10 -23.71 4.67
CA SER A 345 -10.86 -24.96 4.60
C SER A 345 -10.28 -26.09 5.47
N LYS A 346 -9.00 -26.01 5.86
CA LYS A 346 -8.31 -27.04 6.67
C LYS A 346 -8.25 -26.68 8.14
N MET A 347 -7.93 -25.41 8.44
CA MET A 347 -7.73 -24.96 9.82
C MET A 347 -9.00 -24.36 10.44
N HIS A 348 -10.02 -24.11 9.65
CA HIS A 348 -11.27 -23.44 10.06
C HIS A 348 -11.02 -22.09 10.74
N THR A 349 -9.94 -21.42 10.39
CA THR A 349 -9.56 -20.10 10.88
C THR A 349 -9.68 -19.07 9.76
N VAL A 350 -9.97 -17.84 10.15
CA VAL A 350 -10.04 -16.73 9.19
C VAL A 350 -8.64 -16.37 8.72
N LEU A 351 -8.46 -16.27 7.41
CA LEU A 351 -7.20 -15.84 6.83
C LEU A 351 -6.93 -14.37 7.15
N PRO A 352 -5.67 -14.04 7.46
CA PRO A 352 -5.27 -12.65 7.72
C PRO A 352 -5.28 -11.82 6.43
N GLN A 353 -5.38 -10.49 6.59
CA GLN A 353 -5.26 -9.52 5.51
C GLN A 353 -3.78 -9.38 5.13
N LEU A 354 -3.34 -10.18 4.16
CA LEU A 354 -1.96 -10.25 3.67
C LEU A 354 -1.94 -10.18 2.14
N GLY A 355 -0.93 -9.56 1.57
CA GLY A 355 -0.75 -9.48 0.11
C GLY A 355 -0.74 -10.85 -0.59
N SER A 356 -0.19 -11.89 0.06
CA SER A 356 -0.21 -13.27 -0.46
C SER A 356 -1.61 -13.87 -0.48
N VAL A 357 -2.42 -13.64 0.56
CA VAL A 357 -3.83 -14.08 0.59
C VAL A 357 -4.63 -13.32 -0.47
N ALA A 358 -4.40 -12.02 -0.59
CA ALA A 358 -5.05 -11.19 -1.59
C ALA A 358 -4.74 -11.67 -3.02
N LEU A 359 -3.47 -11.88 -3.34
CA LEU A 359 -3.06 -12.33 -4.67
C LEU A 359 -3.62 -13.72 -5.00
N GLU A 360 -3.52 -14.68 -4.08
CA GLU A 360 -3.99 -16.06 -4.31
C GLU A 360 -5.51 -16.15 -4.38
N SER A 361 -6.24 -15.40 -3.54
CA SER A 361 -7.72 -15.35 -3.62
C SER A 361 -8.19 -14.69 -4.92
N GLY A 362 -7.52 -13.63 -5.37
CA GLY A 362 -7.79 -13.01 -6.67
C GLY A 362 -7.55 -13.98 -7.83
N HIS A 363 -6.40 -14.66 -7.87
CA HIS A 363 -6.13 -15.69 -8.87
C HIS A 363 -7.23 -16.75 -8.90
N HIS A 364 -7.66 -17.23 -7.73
CA HIS A 364 -8.68 -18.28 -7.63
C HIS A 364 -10.05 -17.81 -8.11
N ALA A 365 -10.45 -16.58 -7.80
CA ALA A 365 -11.69 -16.00 -8.33
C ALA A 365 -11.65 -15.89 -9.85
N GLY A 366 -10.53 -15.43 -10.43
CA GLY A 366 -10.34 -15.43 -11.88
C GLY A 366 -10.41 -16.83 -12.50
N GLU A 367 -9.84 -17.86 -11.84
CA GLU A 367 -9.99 -19.26 -12.28
C GLU A 367 -11.44 -19.73 -12.23
N ASN A 368 -12.17 -19.43 -11.16
CA ASN A 368 -13.56 -19.83 -11.02
C ASN A 368 -14.45 -19.13 -12.06
N ILE A 369 -14.22 -17.84 -12.34
CA ILE A 369 -14.92 -17.14 -13.43
C ILE A 369 -14.62 -17.79 -14.78
N ALA A 370 -13.37 -18.09 -15.09
CA ALA A 370 -13.01 -18.78 -16.34
C ALA A 370 -13.72 -20.14 -16.47
N ARG A 371 -13.83 -20.89 -15.36
CA ARG A 371 -14.57 -22.17 -15.33
C ARG A 371 -16.06 -21.97 -15.58
N LEU A 372 -16.68 -20.94 -14.97
CA LEU A 372 -18.10 -20.63 -15.18
C LEU A 372 -18.38 -20.26 -16.65
N VAL A 373 -17.53 -19.48 -17.28
CA VAL A 373 -17.61 -19.13 -18.71
C VAL A 373 -17.54 -20.37 -19.60
N GLU A 374 -16.75 -21.36 -19.20
CA GLU A 374 -16.66 -22.66 -19.89
C GLU A 374 -17.81 -23.64 -19.51
N GLY A 375 -18.80 -23.21 -18.73
CA GLY A 375 -19.90 -24.05 -18.26
C GLY A 375 -19.51 -25.07 -17.19
N LYS A 376 -18.37 -24.91 -16.56
CA LYS A 376 -17.86 -25.79 -15.48
C LYS A 376 -18.27 -25.24 -14.10
N LYS A 377 -18.27 -26.11 -13.08
CA LYS A 377 -18.51 -25.70 -11.69
C LYS A 377 -17.26 -25.02 -11.12
N THR A 378 -17.48 -24.12 -10.16
CA THR A 378 -16.43 -23.52 -9.34
C THR A 378 -15.71 -24.57 -8.48
N GLU A 379 -14.50 -24.23 -8.04
CA GLU A 379 -13.70 -25.03 -7.11
C GLU A 379 -13.48 -24.29 -5.80
N PRO A 380 -13.33 -25.00 -4.67
CA PRO A 380 -13.08 -24.38 -3.39
C PRO A 380 -11.65 -23.82 -3.31
N PHE A 381 -11.51 -22.63 -2.73
CA PHE A 381 -10.22 -21.98 -2.48
C PHE A 381 -9.39 -22.76 -1.46
N LYS A 382 -8.11 -22.87 -1.71
CA LYS A 382 -7.13 -23.50 -0.82
C LYS A 382 -5.92 -22.59 -0.74
N TYR A 383 -5.75 -21.92 0.37
CA TYR A 383 -4.58 -21.09 0.59
C TYR A 383 -3.31 -21.92 0.78
N PHE A 384 -2.26 -21.54 0.06
CA PHE A 384 -0.94 -22.14 0.24
C PHE A 384 -0.09 -21.21 1.13
N ASP A 385 0.00 -21.55 2.43
CA ASP A 385 0.82 -20.79 3.37
C ASP A 385 2.31 -20.91 3.02
N LYS A 386 2.89 -19.82 2.54
CA LYS A 386 4.32 -19.68 2.22
C LYS A 386 5.17 -19.30 3.43
N GLY A 387 4.54 -19.10 4.59
CA GLY A 387 5.14 -18.56 5.79
C GLY A 387 5.03 -17.03 5.88
N THR A 388 5.57 -16.49 6.95
CA THR A 388 5.52 -15.06 7.28
C THR A 388 6.92 -14.55 7.56
N MET A 389 7.21 -13.33 7.12
CA MET A 389 8.47 -12.65 7.37
C MET A 389 8.25 -11.17 7.64
N ALA A 390 9.13 -10.58 8.43
CA ALA A 390 9.14 -9.13 8.69
C ALA A 390 10.57 -8.66 8.98
N THR A 391 10.88 -7.43 8.59
CA THR A 391 12.14 -6.80 8.94
C THR A 391 12.00 -5.97 10.22
N ILE A 392 13.12 -5.74 10.90
CA ILE A 392 13.19 -4.89 12.10
C ILE A 392 14.22 -3.78 11.87
N GLY A 393 14.61 -3.62 10.62
CA GLY A 393 15.66 -2.74 10.17
C GLY A 393 16.82 -3.52 9.56
N ARG A 394 17.87 -2.81 9.19
CA ARG A 394 18.99 -3.32 8.40
C ARG A 394 19.70 -4.50 9.07
N GLY A 395 19.80 -5.59 8.35
CA GLY A 395 20.45 -6.82 8.84
C GLY A 395 19.69 -7.52 9.97
N ALA A 396 18.47 -7.09 10.26
CA ALA A 396 17.62 -7.68 11.29
C ALA A 396 16.23 -7.96 10.74
N ALA A 397 15.90 -9.24 10.57
CA ALA A 397 14.58 -9.71 10.17
C ALA A 397 14.23 -10.99 10.91
N VAL A 398 12.97 -11.37 10.86
CA VAL A 398 12.42 -12.62 11.33
C VAL A 398 11.67 -13.30 10.19
N MET A 399 11.75 -14.62 10.14
CA MET A 399 11.01 -15.44 9.19
C MET A 399 10.53 -16.70 9.88
N GLN A 400 9.28 -17.06 9.64
CA GLN A 400 8.67 -18.31 10.04
C GLN A 400 8.07 -18.96 8.79
N GLY A 401 8.75 -19.97 8.27
CA GLY A 401 8.32 -20.72 7.09
C GLY A 401 7.24 -21.73 7.43
N PRO A 402 6.70 -22.40 6.38
CA PRO A 402 5.80 -23.55 6.52
C PRO A 402 6.36 -24.57 7.51
N HIS A 403 5.50 -25.27 8.22
CA HIS A 403 5.89 -26.26 9.25
C HIS A 403 6.69 -25.70 10.43
N GLY A 404 6.70 -24.36 10.60
CA GLY A 404 7.27 -23.71 11.77
C GLY A 404 8.81 -23.62 11.80
N ARG A 405 9.51 -23.79 10.67
CA ARG A 405 10.93 -23.48 10.56
C ARG A 405 11.15 -21.98 10.74
N THR A 406 12.19 -21.61 11.49
CA THR A 406 12.45 -20.19 11.81
C THR A 406 13.83 -19.75 11.39
N MET A 407 13.93 -18.50 10.91
CA MET A 407 15.18 -17.79 10.67
C MET A 407 15.11 -16.41 11.31
N LYS A 408 16.26 -15.83 11.67
CA LYS A 408 16.37 -14.48 12.24
C LYS A 408 17.73 -13.84 11.92
N GLY A 409 17.82 -12.52 12.02
CA GLY A 409 19.05 -11.78 11.81
C GLY A 409 19.39 -11.57 10.34
N LYS A 410 20.68 -11.51 10.01
CA LYS A 410 21.18 -11.18 8.67
C LYS A 410 20.70 -12.17 7.59
N THR A 411 20.64 -13.46 7.91
CA THR A 411 20.17 -14.49 6.97
C THR A 411 18.68 -14.33 6.65
N ALA A 412 17.86 -14.04 7.66
CA ALA A 412 16.45 -13.73 7.45
C ALA A 412 16.26 -12.41 6.69
N SER A 413 17.11 -11.41 6.93
CA SER A 413 17.08 -10.14 6.22
C SER A 413 17.40 -10.32 4.73
N LEU A 414 18.40 -11.15 4.39
CA LEU A 414 18.72 -11.47 3.01
C LEU A 414 17.57 -12.23 2.32
N ALA A 415 17.00 -13.23 2.99
CA ALA A 415 15.84 -13.96 2.49
C ALA A 415 14.64 -13.03 2.28
N TRP A 416 14.37 -12.15 3.24
CA TRP A 416 13.32 -11.14 3.15
C TRP A 416 13.52 -10.24 1.92
N GLY A 417 14.72 -9.68 1.74
CA GLY A 417 15.06 -8.84 0.58
C GLY A 417 14.89 -9.57 -0.75
N SER A 418 15.36 -10.82 -0.83
CA SER A 418 15.24 -11.64 -2.06
C SER A 418 13.78 -11.92 -2.42
N VAL A 419 12.95 -12.27 -1.44
CA VAL A 419 11.52 -12.55 -1.66
C VAL A 419 10.78 -11.27 -2.09
N HIS A 420 10.98 -10.14 -1.39
CA HIS A 420 10.29 -8.91 -1.73
C HIS A 420 10.73 -8.36 -3.09
N LEU A 421 12.02 -8.48 -3.42
CA LEU A 421 12.52 -8.12 -4.73
C LEU A 421 11.85 -8.97 -5.84
N ALA A 422 11.74 -10.28 -5.63
CA ALA A 422 11.09 -11.16 -6.60
C ALA A 422 9.59 -10.87 -6.79
N LEU A 423 8.94 -10.35 -5.75
CA LEU A 423 7.50 -10.04 -5.75
C LEU A 423 7.16 -8.65 -6.30
N LEU A 424 8.15 -7.75 -6.47
CA LEU A 424 7.93 -6.46 -7.13
C LEU A 424 7.39 -6.64 -8.54
N SER A 425 6.54 -5.72 -8.97
CA SER A 425 5.67 -5.85 -10.14
C SER A 425 6.44 -6.05 -11.44
N THR A 426 7.53 -5.31 -11.64
CA THR A 426 8.29 -5.32 -12.90
C THR A 426 9.79 -5.54 -12.69
N GLY A 427 10.52 -5.79 -13.79
CA GLY A 427 11.98 -5.86 -13.80
C GLY A 427 12.63 -4.52 -13.48
N GLU A 428 11.98 -3.42 -13.88
CA GLU A 428 12.43 -2.06 -13.62
C GLU A 428 12.35 -1.73 -12.12
N ASP A 429 11.24 -2.03 -11.46
CA ASP A 429 11.07 -1.82 -10.01
C ASP A 429 12.10 -2.63 -9.20
N ARG A 430 12.38 -3.86 -9.65
CA ARG A 430 13.43 -4.70 -9.04
C ARG A 430 14.82 -4.08 -9.16
N ALA A 431 15.14 -3.51 -10.33
CA ALA A 431 16.43 -2.86 -10.55
C ALA A 431 16.56 -1.58 -9.69
N LYS A 432 15.51 -0.75 -9.63
CA LYS A 432 15.46 0.44 -8.78
C LYS A 432 15.65 0.07 -7.30
N ALA A 433 14.87 -0.89 -6.80
CA ALA A 433 14.98 -1.35 -5.41
C ALA A 433 16.39 -1.90 -5.08
N MET A 434 17.00 -2.66 -5.99
CA MET A 434 18.37 -3.17 -5.81
C MET A 434 19.39 -2.05 -5.72
N ILE A 435 19.27 -1.02 -6.57
CA ILE A 435 20.17 0.14 -6.56
C ILE A 435 20.02 0.89 -5.24
N ASP A 436 18.79 1.22 -4.83
CA ASP A 436 18.50 1.96 -3.60
C ASP A 436 19.00 1.20 -2.36
N TRP A 437 18.69 -0.10 -2.25
CA TRP A 437 19.17 -0.93 -1.14
C TRP A 437 20.70 -1.09 -1.13
N SER A 438 21.34 -1.21 -2.30
CA SER A 438 22.78 -1.33 -2.40
C SER A 438 23.46 -0.02 -1.99
N TRP A 439 22.94 1.11 -2.48
CA TRP A 439 23.43 2.43 -2.13
C TRP A 439 23.32 2.69 -0.63
N ALA A 440 22.11 2.56 -0.07
CA ALA A 440 21.91 2.68 1.37
C ALA A 440 22.74 1.65 2.15
N GLY A 441 22.98 0.48 1.55
CA GLY A 441 23.83 -0.59 2.08
C GLY A 441 25.28 -0.16 2.30
N VAL A 442 25.86 0.56 1.37
CA VAL A 442 27.28 0.98 1.37
C VAL A 442 27.46 2.32 2.06
N THR A 443 26.63 3.30 1.72
CA THR A 443 26.81 4.69 2.17
C THR A 443 26.16 5.01 3.52
N HIS A 444 25.21 4.20 3.97
CA HIS A 444 24.34 4.48 5.12
C HIS A 444 23.51 5.76 4.91
N ASP A 445 23.39 6.19 3.66
CA ASP A 445 22.68 7.40 3.25
C ASP A 445 21.27 7.12 2.76
N ARG A 446 20.46 8.16 2.79
CA ARG A 446 19.07 8.19 2.28
C ARG A 446 18.95 9.41 1.37
N PRO A 447 19.16 9.26 0.06
CA PRO A 447 19.40 10.38 -0.86
C PRO A 447 18.17 11.24 -1.16
N GLY A 448 16.96 10.76 -0.88
CA GLY A 448 15.71 11.47 -1.18
C GLY A 448 15.17 12.30 -0.02
N ARG A 449 15.99 12.69 0.97
CA ARG A 449 15.61 13.54 2.10
C ARG A 449 15.35 14.99 1.67
N ILE A 450 14.39 15.14 0.77
CA ILE A 450 13.87 16.43 0.32
C ILE A 450 12.41 16.54 0.72
N SER A 451 12.04 17.68 1.31
CA SER A 451 10.65 18.06 1.50
C SER A 451 10.24 18.89 0.28
N VAL A 452 9.24 18.42 -0.45
CA VAL A 452 8.63 19.18 -1.53
C VAL A 452 7.43 19.91 -0.93
N GLN A 453 7.66 21.14 -0.48
CA GLN A 453 6.55 21.98 -0.04
C GLN A 453 5.65 22.25 -1.24
N THR A 454 4.49 21.62 -1.26
CA THR A 454 3.38 22.08 -2.09
C THR A 454 2.83 23.32 -1.40
N ASP A 455 2.95 24.48 -2.05
CA ASP A 455 2.28 25.71 -1.64
C ASP A 455 0.75 25.47 -1.72
N GLU A 456 0.17 24.78 -0.75
CA GLU A 456 -1.27 24.83 -0.52
C GLU A 456 -1.58 26.20 0.11
N LYS A 457 -2.02 27.13 -0.77
CA LYS A 457 -2.68 28.35 -0.36
C LYS A 457 -4.12 28.11 0.01
#